data_1ee9d12c7d8c904d48ad91e25a0c73e2
#
_entry.id   1ee9d12c7d8c904d48ad91e25a0c73e2
#
_cell.length_a   1.000
_cell.length_b   1.000
_cell.length_c   1.000
_cell.angle_alpha   90.00
_cell.angle_beta   90.00
_cell.angle_gamma   90.00
#
_symmetry.space_group_name_H-M   'P 1'
#
loop_
_entity.id
_entity.type
_entity.pdbx_description
1 polymer ?
#
loop_
_entity_poly.entity_id
_entity_poly.type
_entity_poly.pdbx_seq_one_letter_code
_entity_poly.pdbx_strand_id
1 'polypeptide(L)'
;MFQSKPRIPNETLANWQRIVDLISRLTDVPASLVMQTDAPDHSVFVTSRGPENPYEVGRKFTLNERLYCYGVLKNDGELVVEDATCDPVWADNDDMEHGMRFYVGYPLKWPDGDVFGTICVLDRRRNRKALMFRDGLMEFARVIEADLQLLSEIEERKRLEAALQTALDQMEQRVEERTADLEEANTALRVLLSNVEMSRDEYDEKVLGQIKGLVLPHLGKLRSRLKADAAASAYLEIIDENLRAISASMSNRLTIAFDTLTPSEQEVAQLIMHGQTTKDIARTLSREPSTVEFHRNNIRKKLGLQRSGQNLRSMLRSMQ
;
A
#
# COMPACT_ATOMS: atom_id res chain seq x y z
N MET A 1 7.46 11.94 22.23
CA MET A 1 8.09 10.59 22.25
C MET A 1 9.56 10.79 21.95
N PHE A 2 10.44 10.57 22.93
CA PHE A 2 11.88 10.61 22.66
C PHE A 2 12.19 9.48 21.67
N GLN A 3 12.55 9.85 20.43
CA GLN A 3 13.06 8.88 19.49
C GLN A 3 14.40 8.38 20.01
N SER A 4 14.54 7.07 20.21
CA SER A 4 15.85 6.50 20.57
C SER A 4 16.83 6.78 19.43
N LYS A 5 17.91 7.46 19.74
CA LYS A 5 18.96 7.77 18.76
C LYS A 5 19.55 6.48 18.17
N PRO A 6 19.90 6.45 16.87
CA PRO A 6 20.45 5.27 16.24
C PRO A 6 21.83 4.92 16.85
N ARG A 7 22.12 3.63 16.91
CA ARG A 7 23.43 3.15 17.32
C ARG A 7 24.46 3.44 16.22
N ILE A 8 25.63 3.97 16.62
CA ILE A 8 26.71 4.22 15.67
C ILE A 8 27.35 2.88 15.23
N PRO A 9 27.40 2.57 13.93
CA PRO A 9 28.01 1.34 13.42
C PRO A 9 29.53 1.33 13.56
N ASN A 10 30.12 0.14 13.63
CA ASN A 10 31.57 -0.01 13.74
C ASN A 10 32.35 0.58 12.56
N GLU A 11 31.76 0.60 11.37
CA GLU A 11 32.36 1.23 10.18
C GLU A 11 32.48 2.74 10.35
N THR A 12 31.43 3.39 10.82
CA THR A 12 31.41 4.83 11.14
C THR A 12 32.42 5.15 12.25
N LEU A 13 32.47 4.31 13.30
CA LEU A 13 33.49 4.45 14.36
C LEU A 13 34.91 4.36 13.82
N ALA A 14 35.18 3.45 12.89
CA ALA A 14 36.48 3.31 12.26
C ALA A 14 36.83 4.54 11.40
N ASN A 15 35.87 5.22 10.79
CA ASN A 15 36.05 6.47 10.08
C ASN A 15 36.39 7.61 11.06
N TRP A 16 35.62 7.74 12.15
CA TRP A 16 35.87 8.75 13.16
C TRP A 16 37.22 8.56 13.86
N GLN A 17 37.63 7.29 14.06
CA GLN A 17 38.98 6.98 14.54
C GLN A 17 40.08 7.53 13.61
N ARG A 18 39.90 7.39 12.29
CA ARG A 18 40.82 7.95 11.31
C ARG A 18 40.83 9.47 11.33
N ILE A 19 39.68 10.10 11.56
CA ILE A 19 39.56 11.56 11.69
C ILE A 19 40.33 12.04 12.89
N VAL A 20 40.11 11.52 14.10
CA VAL A 20 40.83 11.98 15.30
C VAL A 20 42.35 11.70 15.23
N ASP A 21 42.75 10.56 14.65
CA ASP A 21 44.17 10.25 14.42
C ASP A 21 44.81 11.22 13.43
N LEU A 22 44.09 11.65 12.39
CA LEU A 22 44.53 12.63 11.41
C LEU A 22 44.67 14.03 12.05
N ILE A 23 43.66 14.47 12.80
CA ILE A 23 43.63 15.74 13.50
C ILE A 23 44.85 15.82 14.46
N SER A 24 45.08 14.80 15.29
CA SER A 24 46.21 14.74 16.21
C SER A 24 47.56 14.91 15.50
N ARG A 25 47.74 14.24 14.36
CA ARG A 25 48.96 14.34 13.55
C ARG A 25 49.12 15.71 12.89
N LEU A 26 48.04 16.29 12.34
CA LEU A 26 48.09 17.60 11.66
C LEU A 26 48.38 18.75 12.62
N THR A 27 47.79 18.66 13.81
CA THR A 27 47.90 19.72 14.83
C THR A 27 49.03 19.49 15.84
N ASP A 28 49.64 18.28 15.80
CA ASP A 28 50.73 17.91 16.72
C ASP A 28 50.28 17.98 18.19
N VAL A 29 49.05 17.52 18.46
CA VAL A 29 48.49 17.45 19.81
C VAL A 29 48.55 16.02 20.36
N PRO A 30 48.73 15.84 21.69
CA PRO A 30 48.71 14.53 22.32
C PRO A 30 47.32 13.88 22.27
N ALA A 31 46.21 14.66 22.30
CA ALA A 31 44.85 14.15 22.32
C ALA A 31 43.92 14.89 21.34
N SER A 32 43.24 14.12 20.53
CA SER A 32 42.04 14.55 19.77
C SER A 32 40.93 13.58 20.08
N LEU A 33 39.74 14.07 20.43
CA LEU A 33 38.65 13.28 20.96
C LEU A 33 37.34 13.58 20.23
N VAL A 34 36.49 12.56 20.11
CA VAL A 34 35.06 12.71 19.98
C VAL A 34 34.45 12.25 21.29
N MET A 35 33.74 13.13 21.95
CA MET A 35 33.06 12.86 23.21
C MET A 35 31.56 12.67 22.96
N GLN A 36 30.93 11.73 23.65
CA GLN A 36 29.49 11.56 23.65
C GLN A 36 28.90 12.03 24.98
N THR A 37 27.81 12.77 24.89
CA THR A 37 27.05 13.25 26.06
C THR A 37 25.76 12.46 26.19
N ASP A 38 25.60 11.80 27.34
CA ASP A 38 24.39 11.13 27.77
C ASP A 38 24.13 11.54 29.23
N ALA A 39 23.53 12.72 29.37
CA ALA A 39 23.46 13.43 30.64
C ALA A 39 22.94 12.54 31.80
N PRO A 40 23.61 12.50 32.99
CA PRO A 40 24.69 13.39 33.37
C PRO A 40 26.12 12.97 32.92
N ASP A 41 26.24 11.84 32.23
CA ASP A 41 27.49 11.27 31.78
C ASP A 41 28.04 11.96 30.52
N HIS A 42 29.32 12.11 30.47
CA HIS A 42 30.09 12.57 29.31
C HIS A 42 31.24 11.58 29.11
N SER A 43 31.28 10.89 27.97
CA SER A 43 32.22 9.79 27.79
C SER A 43 33.10 9.97 26.57
N VAL A 44 34.32 9.43 26.64
CA VAL A 44 35.23 9.34 25.49
C VAL A 44 34.65 8.31 24.51
N PHE A 45 34.15 8.78 23.39
CA PHE A 45 33.55 7.92 22.37
C PHE A 45 34.59 7.42 21.37
N VAL A 46 35.46 8.31 20.89
CA VAL A 46 36.62 7.99 20.06
C VAL A 46 37.78 8.87 20.50
N THR A 47 39.01 8.34 20.52
CA THR A 47 40.20 9.07 20.89
C THR A 47 41.36 8.76 19.95
N SER A 48 42.24 9.76 19.67
CA SER A 48 43.42 9.57 18.86
C SER A 48 44.41 8.60 19.50
N ARG A 49 45.09 7.82 18.68
CA ARG A 49 46.11 6.87 19.13
C ARG A 49 47.43 7.58 19.30
N GLY A 50 48.01 7.47 20.48
CA GLY A 50 49.34 8.06 20.77
C GLY A 50 49.75 7.74 22.20
N PRO A 51 51.08 7.65 22.45
CA PRO A 51 51.60 7.28 23.78
C PRO A 51 51.40 8.39 24.81
N GLU A 52 51.20 9.60 24.37
CA GLU A 52 51.00 10.78 25.26
C GLU A 52 49.53 11.11 25.52
N ASN A 53 48.62 10.38 24.89
CA ASN A 53 47.20 10.59 25.08
C ASN A 53 46.70 9.88 26.36
N PRO A 54 46.18 10.62 27.37
CA PRO A 54 45.73 10.03 28.63
C PRO A 54 44.28 9.55 28.60
N TYR A 55 43.56 9.75 27.50
CA TYR A 55 42.14 9.44 27.40
C TYR A 55 41.91 8.07 26.77
N GLU A 56 41.14 7.24 27.45
CA GLU A 56 40.75 5.89 26.98
C GLU A 56 39.30 5.88 26.53
N VAL A 57 38.99 5.13 25.46
CA VAL A 57 37.62 4.95 24.97
C VAL A 57 36.75 4.33 26.05
N GLY A 58 35.55 4.89 26.25
CA GLY A 58 34.58 4.46 27.25
C GLY A 58 34.79 5.07 28.65
N ARG A 59 35.89 5.82 28.88
CA ARG A 59 36.07 6.55 30.12
C ARG A 59 34.96 7.61 30.28
N LYS A 60 34.31 7.63 31.45
CA LYS A 60 33.20 8.52 31.76
C LYS A 60 33.65 9.65 32.69
N PHE A 61 33.06 10.80 32.47
CA PHE A 61 33.14 11.97 33.28
C PHE A 61 31.74 12.46 33.63
N THR A 62 31.56 13.08 34.76
CA THR A 62 30.33 13.80 35.06
C THR A 62 30.40 15.18 34.39
N LEU A 63 29.47 15.47 33.49
CA LEU A 63 29.44 16.78 32.80
C LEU A 63 29.15 17.89 33.80
N ASN A 64 30.14 18.74 34.03
CA ASN A 64 30.09 19.86 34.97
C ASN A 64 30.81 21.08 34.43
N GLU A 65 30.69 22.23 35.09
CA GLU A 65 31.28 23.52 34.67
C GLU A 65 32.82 23.55 34.64
N ARG A 66 33.47 22.55 35.22
CA ARG A 66 34.92 22.39 35.21
C ARG A 66 35.49 21.66 34.00
N LEU A 67 34.63 21.13 33.12
CA LEU A 67 35.04 20.47 31.87
C LEU A 67 35.01 21.48 30.72
N TYR A 68 36.00 21.50 29.85
CA TYR A 68 36.01 22.32 28.63
C TYR A 68 34.79 21.98 27.74
N CYS A 69 34.43 20.69 27.62
CA CYS A 69 33.28 20.24 26.81
C CYS A 69 31.95 20.84 27.33
N TYR A 70 31.81 21.09 28.63
CA TYR A 70 30.64 21.81 29.17
C TYR A 70 30.55 23.22 28.59
N GLY A 71 31.72 23.93 28.51
CA GLY A 71 31.78 25.28 27.94
C GLY A 71 31.37 25.29 26.47
N VAL A 72 31.79 24.29 25.67
CA VAL A 72 31.37 24.12 24.28
C VAL A 72 29.85 23.96 24.19
N LEU A 73 29.28 23.07 24.98
CA LEU A 73 27.84 22.77 24.96
C LEU A 73 26.99 23.92 25.48
N LYS A 74 27.45 24.62 26.55
CA LYS A 74 26.77 25.80 27.12
C LYS A 74 26.70 26.97 26.16
N ASN A 75 27.82 27.23 25.45
CA ASN A 75 27.94 28.33 24.49
C ASN A 75 27.31 27.97 23.11
N ASP A 76 27.00 26.69 22.92
CA ASP A 76 26.49 26.16 21.65
C ASP A 76 27.37 26.51 20.44
N GLY A 77 28.67 26.47 20.64
CA GLY A 77 29.65 26.90 19.64
C GLY A 77 31.09 26.57 20.00
N GLU A 78 32.00 27.14 19.25
CA GLU A 78 33.44 26.99 19.47
C GLU A 78 33.86 27.42 20.89
N LEU A 79 34.69 26.61 21.51
CA LEU A 79 35.47 27.03 22.68
C LEU A 79 36.97 26.93 22.37
N VAL A 80 37.68 28.04 22.58
CA VAL A 80 39.13 28.11 22.47
C VAL A 80 39.72 28.55 23.82
N VAL A 81 40.57 27.71 24.40
CA VAL A 81 41.34 28.01 25.58
C VAL A 81 42.81 27.86 25.21
N GLU A 82 43.51 28.99 25.04
CA GLU A 82 44.92 28.96 24.62
C GLU A 82 45.87 28.49 25.72
N ASP A 83 45.59 28.87 26.96
CA ASP A 83 46.31 28.41 28.17
C ASP A 83 45.41 28.58 29.40
N ALA A 84 44.89 27.49 29.92
CA ALA A 84 44.03 27.49 31.11
C ALA A 84 44.68 28.07 32.35
N THR A 85 45.99 27.99 32.48
CA THR A 85 46.69 28.54 33.63
C THR A 85 46.63 30.07 33.70
N CYS A 86 46.34 30.73 32.59
CA CYS A 86 46.17 32.18 32.47
C CYS A 86 44.68 32.60 32.40
N ASP A 87 43.77 31.65 32.38
CA ASP A 87 42.32 31.89 32.25
C ASP A 87 41.62 31.63 33.58
N PRO A 88 41.04 32.68 34.23
CA PRO A 88 40.41 32.52 35.54
C PRO A 88 39.18 31.60 35.52
N VAL A 89 38.56 31.33 34.35
CA VAL A 89 37.41 30.43 34.23
C VAL A 89 37.89 28.98 34.16
N TRP A 90 39.06 28.73 33.55
CA TRP A 90 39.52 27.37 33.22
C TRP A 90 40.72 26.91 34.04
N ALA A 91 41.24 27.75 34.99
CA ALA A 91 42.40 27.41 35.81
C ALA A 91 42.23 26.14 36.66
N ASP A 92 40.99 25.86 37.12
CA ASP A 92 40.63 24.67 37.90
C ASP A 92 39.94 23.59 37.10
N ASN A 93 40.19 23.53 35.80
CA ASN A 93 39.57 22.53 34.91
C ASN A 93 40.04 21.11 35.26
N ASP A 94 39.13 20.12 35.17
CA ASP A 94 39.44 18.74 35.52
C ASP A 94 40.50 18.11 34.58
N ASP A 95 40.60 18.53 33.32
CA ASP A 95 41.63 18.08 32.37
C ASP A 95 43.05 18.54 32.74
N MET A 96 43.20 19.52 33.65
CA MET A 96 44.49 19.95 34.20
C MET A 96 45.18 18.85 35.02
N GLU A 97 44.43 17.86 35.56
CA GLU A 97 45.01 16.68 36.21
C GLU A 97 45.91 15.89 35.27
N HIS A 98 45.63 15.94 33.94
CA HIS A 98 46.43 15.37 32.88
C HIS A 98 47.42 16.36 32.24
N GLY A 99 47.50 17.59 32.78
CA GLY A 99 48.30 18.68 32.28
C GLY A 99 47.74 19.34 31.02
N MET A 100 46.52 19.07 30.64
CA MET A 100 45.88 19.60 29.44
C MET A 100 45.39 21.01 29.66
N ARG A 101 46.18 22.01 29.27
CA ARG A 101 45.89 23.42 29.45
C ARG A 101 45.48 24.17 28.18
N PHE A 102 45.67 23.55 27.01
CA PHE A 102 45.20 24.07 25.73
C PHE A 102 43.98 23.23 25.28
N TYR A 103 42.98 23.93 24.78
CA TYR A 103 41.77 23.29 24.28
C TYR A 103 41.18 24.05 23.10
N VAL A 104 40.74 23.31 22.05
CA VAL A 104 39.84 23.80 21.00
C VAL A 104 38.79 22.71 20.76
N GLY A 105 37.53 23.10 20.79
CA GLY A 105 36.44 22.14 20.56
C GLY A 105 35.17 22.75 19.96
N TYR A 106 34.41 21.91 19.33
CA TYR A 106 33.13 22.21 18.68
C TYR A 106 32.03 21.25 19.16
N PRO A 107 30.78 21.71 19.26
CA PRO A 107 29.68 20.83 19.54
C PRO A 107 29.39 19.90 18.34
N LEU A 108 28.85 18.75 18.64
CA LEU A 108 28.32 17.80 17.65
C LEU A 108 26.84 17.59 17.96
N LYS A 109 25.98 17.70 16.94
CA LYS A 109 24.52 17.60 17.09
C LYS A 109 23.92 16.56 16.16
N TRP A 110 22.85 15.98 16.64
CA TRP A 110 21.92 15.24 15.82
C TRP A 110 21.09 16.18 14.91
N PRO A 111 20.49 15.69 13.82
CA PRO A 111 19.69 16.52 12.90
C PRO A 111 18.51 17.25 13.56
N ASP A 112 17.99 16.71 14.65
CA ASP A 112 16.89 17.29 15.43
C ASP A 112 17.34 18.38 16.41
N GLY A 113 18.66 18.68 16.44
CA GLY A 113 19.26 19.68 17.30
C GLY A 113 19.72 19.16 18.67
N ASP A 114 19.40 17.89 19.01
CA ASP A 114 19.88 17.28 20.24
C ASP A 114 21.41 17.16 20.23
N VAL A 115 22.02 17.35 21.39
CA VAL A 115 23.47 17.22 21.56
C VAL A 115 23.87 15.75 21.41
N PHE A 116 24.82 15.47 20.49
CA PHE A 116 25.55 14.20 20.48
C PHE A 116 26.74 14.26 21.45
N GLY A 117 27.47 15.36 21.41
CA GLY A 117 28.66 15.55 22.22
C GLY A 117 29.57 16.66 21.69
N THR A 118 30.89 16.42 21.69
CA THR A 118 31.87 17.39 21.19
C THR A 118 32.97 16.69 20.41
N ILE A 119 33.60 17.42 19.47
CA ILE A 119 34.89 17.06 18.93
C ILE A 119 35.91 18.09 19.43
N CYS A 120 37.08 17.63 19.92
CA CYS A 120 38.05 18.52 20.50
C CYS A 120 39.48 18.03 20.34
N VAL A 121 40.42 18.99 20.54
CA VAL A 121 41.86 18.77 20.66
C VAL A 121 42.37 19.37 21.95
N LEU A 122 43.30 18.67 22.61
CA LEU A 122 43.91 19.10 23.87
C LEU A 122 45.43 18.98 23.80
N ASP A 123 46.10 19.90 24.46
CA ASP A 123 47.56 19.90 24.55
C ASP A 123 48.05 20.37 25.96
N ARG A 124 49.21 19.89 26.36
CA ARG A 124 49.86 20.30 27.60
C ARG A 124 50.53 21.66 27.49
N ARG A 125 50.59 22.24 26.30
CA ARG A 125 51.22 23.56 26.01
C ARG A 125 50.32 24.32 25.02
N ARG A 126 50.47 25.63 25.02
CA ARG A 126 49.84 26.45 23.99
C ARG A 126 50.24 25.93 22.60
N ASN A 127 49.26 25.57 21.79
CA ASN A 127 49.51 24.97 20.49
C ASN A 127 49.04 25.88 19.35
N ARG A 128 50.02 26.57 18.72
CA ARG A 128 49.73 27.48 17.61
C ARG A 128 49.25 26.76 16.35
N LYS A 129 49.71 25.53 16.11
CA LYS A 129 49.25 24.75 14.95
C LYS A 129 47.77 24.40 15.09
N ALA A 130 47.35 23.90 16.24
CA ALA A 130 45.97 23.58 16.52
C ALA A 130 45.06 24.82 16.44
N LEU A 131 45.54 25.96 16.94
CA LEU A 131 44.84 27.24 16.84
C LEU A 131 44.64 27.68 15.37
N MET A 132 45.66 27.52 14.52
CA MET A 132 45.59 27.84 13.09
C MET A 132 44.69 26.82 12.34
N PHE A 133 44.51 25.61 12.84
CA PHE A 133 43.73 24.54 12.25
C PHE A 133 42.27 24.49 12.76
N ARG A 134 41.84 25.42 13.58
CA ARG A 134 40.51 25.44 14.19
C ARG A 134 39.36 25.33 13.15
N ASP A 135 39.49 26.05 12.01
CA ASP A 135 38.51 25.97 10.93
C ASP A 135 38.46 24.55 10.30
N GLY A 136 39.62 23.88 10.20
CA GLY A 136 39.72 22.49 9.79
C GLY A 136 39.04 21.52 10.78
N LEU A 137 39.17 21.80 12.10
CA LEU A 137 38.48 21.02 13.12
C LEU A 137 36.93 21.18 13.01
N MET A 138 36.47 22.39 12.70
CA MET A 138 35.07 22.67 12.42
C MET A 138 34.55 21.87 11.21
N GLU A 139 35.34 21.77 10.13
CA GLU A 139 34.97 20.96 8.98
C GLU A 139 34.86 19.45 9.33
N PHE A 140 35.74 18.94 10.19
CA PHE A 140 35.63 17.58 10.69
C PHE A 140 34.39 17.39 11.59
N ALA A 141 34.01 18.41 12.39
CA ALA A 141 32.75 18.38 13.12
C ALA A 141 31.55 18.21 12.16
N ARG A 142 31.53 18.99 11.07
CA ARG A 142 30.48 18.88 10.04
C ARG A 142 30.42 17.50 9.37
N VAL A 143 31.58 16.87 9.12
CA VAL A 143 31.63 15.50 8.57
C VAL A 143 31.00 14.52 9.55
N ILE A 144 31.31 14.62 10.84
CA ILE A 144 30.67 13.75 11.86
C ILE A 144 29.17 14.01 11.96
N GLU A 145 28.73 15.26 11.93
CA GLU A 145 27.31 15.61 11.92
C GLU A 145 26.58 15.09 10.67
N ALA A 146 27.24 15.10 9.50
CA ALA A 146 26.69 14.50 8.29
C ALA A 146 26.52 12.96 8.43
N ASP A 147 27.47 12.28 9.07
CA ASP A 147 27.34 10.86 9.40
C ASP A 147 26.15 10.62 10.36
N LEU A 148 25.98 11.47 11.38
CA LEU A 148 24.84 11.39 12.31
C LEU A 148 23.50 11.60 11.60
N GLN A 149 23.44 12.55 10.65
CA GLN A 149 22.27 12.78 9.82
C GLN A 149 21.94 11.55 8.98
N LEU A 150 22.92 11.00 8.27
CA LEU A 150 22.74 9.82 7.44
C LEU A 150 22.23 8.62 8.25
N LEU A 151 22.77 8.41 9.46
CA LEU A 151 22.33 7.33 10.34
C LEU A 151 20.88 7.53 10.79
N SER A 152 20.48 8.75 11.08
CA SER A 152 19.09 9.08 11.43
C SER A 152 18.12 8.82 10.27
N GLU A 153 18.50 9.23 9.05
CA GLU A 153 17.71 9.00 7.84
C GLU A 153 17.56 7.50 7.51
N ILE A 154 18.64 6.72 7.67
CA ILE A 154 18.60 5.27 7.46
C ILE A 154 17.65 4.59 8.46
N GLU A 155 17.69 5.00 9.72
CA GLU A 155 16.84 4.40 10.76
C GLU A 155 15.36 4.77 10.55
N GLU A 156 15.08 6.02 10.19
CA GLU A 156 13.73 6.46 9.85
C GLU A 156 13.18 5.71 8.64
N ARG A 157 14.00 5.58 7.58
CA ARG A 157 13.63 4.81 6.40
C ARG A 157 13.28 3.35 6.73
N LYS A 158 14.09 2.68 7.55
CA LYS A 158 13.81 1.31 7.99
C LYS A 158 12.48 1.19 8.74
N ARG A 159 12.16 2.18 9.59
CA ARG A 159 10.88 2.21 10.32
C ARG A 159 9.70 2.38 9.37
N LEU A 160 9.83 3.28 8.38
CA LEU A 160 8.78 3.51 7.39
C LEU A 160 8.58 2.28 6.49
N GLU A 161 9.67 1.63 6.06
CA GLU A 161 9.61 0.39 5.28
C GLU A 161 8.90 -0.73 6.06
N ALA A 162 9.21 -0.91 7.35
CA ALA A 162 8.54 -1.90 8.20
C ALA A 162 7.05 -1.59 8.40
N ALA A 163 6.69 -0.31 8.61
CA ALA A 163 5.31 0.11 8.74
C ALA A 163 4.52 -0.09 7.42
N LEU A 164 5.15 0.23 6.28
CA LEU A 164 4.55 0.01 4.96
C LEU A 164 4.30 -1.48 4.69
N GLN A 165 5.27 -2.34 5.01
CA GLN A 165 5.10 -3.79 4.85
C GLN A 165 3.93 -4.31 5.68
N THR A 166 3.83 -3.89 6.94
CA THR A 166 2.70 -4.27 7.81
C THR A 166 1.35 -3.81 7.23
N ALA A 167 1.30 -2.60 6.67
CA ALA A 167 0.08 -2.08 6.05
C ALA A 167 -0.30 -2.85 4.77
N LEU A 168 0.69 -3.24 3.96
CA LEU A 168 0.48 -4.07 2.77
C LEU A 168 -0.09 -5.44 3.13
N ASP A 169 0.51 -6.13 4.11
CA ASP A 169 0.05 -7.44 4.58
C ASP A 169 -1.41 -7.37 5.09
N GLN A 170 -1.77 -6.30 5.81
CA GLN A 170 -3.15 -6.08 6.26
C GLN A 170 -4.13 -5.80 5.11
N MET A 171 -3.68 -5.08 4.07
CA MET A 171 -4.51 -4.83 2.89
C MET A 171 -4.74 -6.12 2.08
N GLU A 172 -3.70 -6.93 1.88
CA GLU A 172 -3.81 -8.23 1.19
C GLU A 172 -4.80 -9.14 1.90
N GLN A 173 -4.70 -9.25 3.23
CA GLN A 173 -5.65 -10.04 4.01
C GLN A 173 -7.10 -9.53 3.85
N ARG A 174 -7.31 -8.21 3.89
CA ARG A 174 -8.66 -7.64 3.70
C ARG A 174 -9.21 -7.88 2.29
N VAL A 175 -8.35 -7.82 1.28
CA VAL A 175 -8.76 -8.14 -0.10
C VAL A 175 -9.18 -9.60 -0.21
N GLU A 176 -8.42 -10.52 0.38
CA GLU A 176 -8.75 -11.95 0.39
C GLU A 176 -10.10 -12.22 1.10
N GLU A 177 -10.30 -11.68 2.31
CA GLU A 177 -11.55 -11.77 3.06
C GLU A 177 -12.74 -11.22 2.25
N ARG A 178 -12.59 -10.01 1.66
CA ARG A 178 -13.66 -9.40 0.87
C ARG A 178 -13.97 -10.15 -0.42
N THR A 179 -12.95 -10.75 -1.03
CA THR A 179 -13.13 -11.55 -2.24
C THR A 179 -13.93 -12.81 -1.91
N ALA A 180 -13.61 -13.48 -0.81
CA ALA A 180 -14.36 -14.64 -0.33
C ALA A 180 -15.83 -14.28 0.00
N ASP A 181 -16.08 -13.20 0.72
CA ASP A 181 -17.42 -12.70 1.04
C ASP A 181 -18.24 -12.43 -0.25
N LEU A 182 -17.62 -11.79 -1.24
CA LEU A 182 -18.26 -11.49 -2.52
C LEU A 182 -18.58 -12.74 -3.34
N GLU A 183 -17.71 -13.75 -3.33
CA GLU A 183 -17.95 -15.03 -4.00
C GLU A 183 -19.11 -15.79 -3.33
N GLU A 184 -19.15 -15.80 -2.00
CA GLU A 184 -20.27 -16.41 -1.24
C GLU A 184 -21.58 -15.69 -1.55
N ALA A 185 -21.62 -14.35 -1.45
CA ALA A 185 -22.82 -13.57 -1.76
C ALA A 185 -23.28 -13.74 -3.21
N ASN A 186 -22.35 -13.81 -4.16
CA ASN A 186 -22.67 -14.05 -5.57
C ASN A 186 -23.26 -15.43 -5.79
N THR A 187 -22.74 -16.43 -5.08
CA THR A 187 -23.25 -17.80 -5.13
C THR A 187 -24.67 -17.87 -4.56
N ALA A 188 -24.89 -17.24 -3.41
CA ALA A 188 -26.22 -17.16 -2.80
C ALA A 188 -27.26 -16.44 -3.71
N LEU A 189 -26.83 -15.32 -4.32
CA LEU A 189 -27.67 -14.59 -5.29
C LEU A 189 -28.04 -15.44 -6.50
N ARG A 190 -27.09 -16.21 -7.05
CA ARG A 190 -27.37 -17.12 -8.18
C ARG A 190 -28.40 -18.19 -7.81
N VAL A 191 -28.30 -18.77 -6.61
CA VAL A 191 -29.27 -19.76 -6.12
C VAL A 191 -30.64 -19.12 -5.94
N LEU A 192 -30.71 -17.92 -5.36
CA LEU A 192 -31.99 -17.21 -5.19
C LEU A 192 -32.65 -16.88 -6.53
N LEU A 193 -31.88 -16.38 -7.51
CA LEU A 193 -32.38 -16.09 -8.85
C LEU A 193 -32.92 -17.35 -9.54
N SER A 194 -32.17 -18.47 -9.46
CA SER A 194 -32.62 -19.74 -10.00
C SER A 194 -33.92 -20.23 -9.35
N ASN A 195 -34.08 -20.08 -8.03
CA ASN A 195 -35.29 -20.44 -7.33
C ASN A 195 -36.50 -19.55 -7.72
N VAL A 196 -36.27 -18.25 -7.91
CA VAL A 196 -37.31 -17.31 -8.38
C VAL A 196 -37.74 -17.67 -9.80
N GLU A 197 -36.81 -17.99 -10.68
CA GLU A 197 -37.11 -18.43 -12.05
C GLU A 197 -37.94 -19.73 -12.05
N MET A 198 -37.53 -20.73 -11.26
CA MET A 198 -38.29 -21.99 -11.14
C MET A 198 -39.70 -21.76 -10.57
N SER A 199 -39.84 -20.98 -9.52
CA SER A 199 -41.15 -20.66 -8.94
C SER A 199 -42.07 -19.94 -9.93
N ARG A 200 -41.54 -19.03 -10.73
CA ARG A 200 -42.28 -18.34 -11.78
C ARG A 200 -42.72 -19.29 -12.85
N ASP A 201 -41.87 -20.19 -13.28
CA ASP A 201 -42.18 -21.22 -14.27
C ASP A 201 -43.29 -22.14 -13.81
N GLU A 202 -43.25 -22.62 -12.58
CA GLU A 202 -44.34 -23.44 -11.99
C GLU A 202 -45.67 -22.67 -11.91
N TYR A 203 -45.62 -21.38 -11.59
CA TYR A 203 -46.82 -20.53 -11.56
C TYR A 203 -47.42 -20.37 -12.95
N ASP A 204 -46.61 -20.10 -13.97
CA ASP A 204 -47.05 -19.92 -15.35
C ASP A 204 -47.67 -21.22 -15.89
N GLU A 205 -47.07 -22.38 -15.64
CA GLU A 205 -47.66 -23.69 -16.02
C GLU A 205 -49.01 -23.97 -15.33
N LYS A 206 -49.10 -23.62 -14.04
CA LYS A 206 -50.34 -23.82 -13.28
C LYS A 206 -51.48 -22.94 -13.79
N VAL A 207 -51.19 -21.64 -14.06
CA VAL A 207 -52.20 -20.73 -14.63
C VAL A 207 -52.62 -21.16 -16.03
N LEU A 208 -51.67 -21.52 -16.89
CA LEU A 208 -51.98 -22.06 -18.22
C LEU A 208 -52.82 -23.33 -18.18
N GLY A 209 -52.51 -24.25 -17.27
CA GLY A 209 -53.29 -25.47 -17.03
C GLY A 209 -54.72 -25.15 -16.62
N GLN A 210 -54.94 -24.18 -15.74
CA GLN A 210 -56.26 -23.73 -15.32
C GLN A 210 -57.05 -23.08 -16.45
N ILE A 211 -56.44 -22.20 -17.23
CA ILE A 211 -57.09 -21.55 -18.38
C ILE A 211 -57.50 -22.59 -19.40
N LYS A 212 -56.58 -23.49 -19.81
CA LYS A 212 -56.90 -24.55 -20.81
C LYS A 212 -57.87 -25.62 -20.31
N GLY A 213 -57.77 -26.02 -19.04
CA GLY A 213 -58.57 -27.12 -18.49
C GLY A 213 -59.90 -26.68 -17.96
N LEU A 214 -60.01 -25.49 -17.37
CA LEU A 214 -61.29 -25.08 -16.70
C LEU A 214 -62.06 -24.00 -17.46
N VAL A 215 -61.37 -23.04 -18.12
CA VAL A 215 -62.02 -21.85 -18.68
C VAL A 215 -62.44 -22.09 -20.16
N LEU A 216 -61.46 -22.43 -21.01
CA LEU A 216 -61.75 -22.62 -22.46
C LEU A 216 -62.78 -23.63 -22.82
N PRO A 217 -62.90 -24.80 -22.13
CA PRO A 217 -63.98 -25.75 -22.42
C PRO A 217 -65.39 -25.21 -22.12
N HIS A 218 -65.53 -24.38 -21.07
CA HIS A 218 -66.79 -23.77 -20.71
C HIS A 218 -67.22 -22.67 -21.68
N LEU A 219 -66.26 -21.89 -22.14
CA LEU A 219 -66.47 -20.87 -23.20
C LEU A 219 -66.90 -21.54 -24.50
N GLY A 220 -66.29 -22.67 -24.86
CA GLY A 220 -66.73 -23.48 -26.02
C GLY A 220 -68.16 -23.98 -25.91
N LYS A 221 -68.59 -24.46 -24.72
CA LYS A 221 -69.97 -24.87 -24.45
C LYS A 221 -70.95 -23.69 -24.49
N LEU A 222 -70.59 -22.52 -23.93
CA LEU A 222 -71.42 -21.33 -24.00
C LEU A 222 -71.56 -20.80 -25.43
N ARG A 223 -70.55 -20.83 -26.24
CA ARG A 223 -70.54 -20.43 -27.65
C ARG A 223 -71.53 -21.33 -28.48
N SER A 224 -71.57 -22.64 -28.16
CA SER A 224 -72.44 -23.52 -28.87
C SER A 224 -73.95 -23.32 -28.54
N ARG A 225 -74.24 -22.80 -27.33
CA ARG A 225 -75.61 -22.55 -26.87
C ARG A 225 -76.18 -21.19 -27.25
N LEU A 226 -75.33 -20.19 -27.40
CA LEU A 226 -75.67 -18.77 -27.64
C LEU A 226 -75.58 -18.37 -29.13
N LYS A 227 -75.57 -19.29 -30.04
CA LYS A 227 -75.45 -19.07 -31.50
C LYS A 227 -76.54 -18.13 -32.08
N ALA A 228 -77.67 -17.97 -31.41
CA ALA A 228 -78.80 -17.15 -31.89
C ALA A 228 -78.67 -15.66 -31.42
N ASP A 229 -77.80 -15.36 -30.51
CA ASP A 229 -77.55 -13.97 -30.01
C ASP A 229 -76.24 -13.47 -30.55
N ALA A 230 -76.29 -12.54 -31.49
CA ALA A 230 -75.12 -12.00 -32.18
C ALA A 230 -74.22 -11.14 -31.22
N ALA A 231 -74.84 -10.46 -30.25
CA ALA A 231 -74.07 -9.63 -29.29
C ALA A 231 -73.32 -10.52 -28.29
N ALA A 232 -73.99 -11.58 -27.75
CA ALA A 232 -73.35 -12.52 -26.83
C ALA A 232 -72.26 -13.34 -27.53
N SER A 233 -72.37 -13.69 -28.79
CA SER A 233 -71.34 -14.36 -29.58
C SER A 233 -70.11 -13.50 -29.78
N ALA A 234 -70.30 -12.21 -30.05
CA ALA A 234 -69.18 -11.28 -30.21
C ALA A 234 -68.34 -11.08 -28.90
N TYR A 235 -69.02 -10.98 -27.74
CA TYR A 235 -68.32 -10.92 -26.45
C TYR A 235 -67.56 -12.21 -26.12
N LEU A 236 -68.13 -13.36 -26.43
CA LEU A 236 -67.46 -14.67 -26.25
C LEU A 236 -66.22 -14.82 -27.13
N GLU A 237 -66.27 -14.28 -28.35
CA GLU A 237 -65.11 -14.27 -29.26
C GLU A 237 -63.98 -13.38 -28.73
N ILE A 238 -64.28 -12.18 -28.24
CA ILE A 238 -63.32 -11.28 -27.61
C ILE A 238 -62.70 -11.94 -26.38
N ILE A 239 -63.46 -12.60 -25.53
CA ILE A 239 -62.95 -13.29 -24.33
C ILE A 239 -62.02 -14.45 -24.73
N ASP A 240 -62.41 -15.28 -25.74
CA ASP A 240 -61.63 -16.41 -26.24
C ASP A 240 -60.31 -15.92 -26.83
N GLU A 241 -60.33 -14.84 -27.63
CA GLU A 241 -59.10 -14.19 -28.18
C GLU A 241 -58.19 -13.66 -27.07
N ASN A 242 -58.76 -12.94 -26.09
CA ASN A 242 -57.97 -12.39 -24.98
C ASN A 242 -57.32 -13.48 -24.12
N LEU A 243 -58.05 -14.56 -23.81
CA LEU A 243 -57.51 -15.69 -23.05
C LEU A 243 -56.47 -16.48 -23.84
N ARG A 244 -56.62 -16.60 -25.15
CA ARG A 244 -55.62 -17.20 -26.04
C ARG A 244 -54.38 -16.32 -26.13
N ALA A 245 -54.52 -14.99 -26.21
CA ALA A 245 -53.42 -14.04 -26.21
C ALA A 245 -52.64 -14.10 -24.91
N ILE A 246 -53.34 -14.11 -23.75
CA ILE A 246 -52.69 -14.28 -22.43
C ILE A 246 -51.97 -15.63 -22.36
N SER A 247 -52.60 -16.71 -22.80
CA SER A 247 -51.96 -18.03 -22.81
C SER A 247 -50.78 -18.12 -23.76
N ALA A 248 -50.82 -17.42 -24.90
CA ALA A 248 -49.70 -17.34 -25.83
C ALA A 248 -48.53 -16.47 -25.25
N SER A 249 -48.86 -15.38 -24.58
CA SER A 249 -47.82 -14.55 -23.94
C SER A 249 -47.10 -15.26 -22.79
N MET A 250 -47.84 -16.06 -22.02
CA MET A 250 -47.27 -16.91 -20.95
C MET A 250 -46.51 -18.12 -21.51
N SER A 251 -46.90 -18.63 -22.70
CA SER A 251 -46.15 -19.69 -23.39
C SER A 251 -44.94 -19.20 -24.16
N ASN A 252 -44.85 -17.88 -24.41
CA ASN A 252 -43.81 -17.27 -25.22
C ASN A 252 -42.53 -16.99 -24.38
N ARG A 253 -41.98 -18.03 -23.77
CA ARG A 253 -40.67 -18.00 -23.09
C ARG A 253 -39.53 -17.52 -24.01
N LEU A 254 -39.78 -17.44 -25.28
CA LEU A 254 -38.78 -17.22 -26.32
C LEU A 254 -38.48 -15.73 -26.51
N THR A 255 -39.46 -14.86 -26.25
CA THR A 255 -39.21 -13.40 -26.27
C THR A 255 -38.37 -12.97 -25.07
N ILE A 256 -38.58 -13.62 -23.90
CA ILE A 256 -37.80 -13.34 -22.66
C ILE A 256 -36.36 -13.80 -22.77
N ALA A 257 -36.09 -14.92 -23.46
CA ALA A 257 -34.72 -15.41 -23.66
C ALA A 257 -33.87 -14.45 -24.50
N PHE A 258 -34.48 -13.75 -25.46
CA PHE A 258 -33.77 -12.71 -26.24
C PHE A 258 -33.47 -11.47 -25.41
N ASP A 259 -34.35 -11.11 -24.48
CA ASP A 259 -34.15 -9.97 -23.55
C ASP A 259 -33.05 -10.23 -22.49
N THR A 260 -32.69 -11.49 -22.23
CA THR A 260 -31.58 -11.85 -21.34
C THR A 260 -30.19 -11.74 -22.02
N LEU A 261 -30.16 -11.62 -23.34
CA LEU A 261 -28.91 -11.46 -24.06
C LEU A 261 -28.41 -10.01 -23.98
N THR A 262 -27.10 -9.86 -23.80
CA THR A 262 -26.49 -8.54 -23.89
C THR A 262 -26.57 -7.99 -25.33
N PRO A 263 -26.48 -6.68 -25.57
CA PRO A 263 -26.51 -6.11 -26.92
C PRO A 263 -25.55 -6.80 -27.91
N SER A 264 -24.33 -7.11 -27.48
CA SER A 264 -23.37 -7.86 -28.33
C SER A 264 -23.77 -9.31 -28.59
N GLU A 265 -24.40 -9.96 -27.62
CA GLU A 265 -24.95 -11.33 -27.82
C GLU A 265 -26.17 -11.31 -28.71
N GLN A 266 -27.02 -10.29 -28.65
CA GLN A 266 -28.15 -10.10 -29.55
C GLN A 266 -27.71 -9.91 -30.99
N GLU A 267 -26.70 -9.08 -31.26
CA GLU A 267 -26.09 -8.92 -32.59
C GLU A 267 -25.58 -10.25 -33.14
N VAL A 268 -24.81 -10.99 -32.33
CA VAL A 268 -24.28 -12.30 -32.71
C VAL A 268 -25.41 -13.29 -32.96
N ALA A 269 -26.44 -13.31 -32.10
CA ALA A 269 -27.62 -14.20 -32.27
C ALA A 269 -28.39 -13.91 -33.56
N GLN A 270 -28.62 -12.65 -33.92
CA GLN A 270 -29.23 -12.25 -35.18
C GLN A 270 -28.45 -12.74 -36.39
N LEU A 271 -27.14 -12.58 -36.41
CA LEU A 271 -26.28 -13.03 -37.51
C LEU A 271 -26.24 -14.56 -37.63
N ILE A 272 -26.35 -15.30 -36.50
CA ILE A 272 -26.49 -16.76 -36.48
C ILE A 272 -27.84 -17.19 -37.13
N MET A 273 -28.95 -16.49 -36.81
CA MET A 273 -30.24 -16.76 -37.42
C MET A 273 -30.23 -16.59 -38.93
N HIS A 274 -29.52 -15.59 -39.45
CA HIS A 274 -29.27 -15.36 -40.85
C HIS A 274 -28.31 -16.36 -41.49
N GLY A 275 -27.76 -17.32 -40.71
CA GLY A 275 -26.96 -18.42 -41.22
C GLY A 275 -25.50 -18.13 -41.40
N GLN A 276 -24.98 -17.02 -40.86
CA GLN A 276 -23.58 -16.68 -40.92
C GLN A 276 -22.74 -17.63 -40.08
N THR A 277 -21.53 -17.95 -40.57
CA THR A 277 -20.54 -18.73 -39.83
C THR A 277 -19.81 -17.86 -38.80
N THR A 278 -19.13 -18.48 -37.85
CA THR A 278 -18.30 -17.75 -36.89
C THR A 278 -17.30 -16.82 -37.57
N LYS A 279 -16.71 -17.25 -38.69
CA LYS A 279 -15.76 -16.43 -39.45
C LYS A 279 -16.44 -15.24 -40.15
N ASP A 280 -17.64 -15.43 -40.68
CA ASP A 280 -18.39 -14.35 -41.33
C ASP A 280 -18.85 -13.30 -40.31
N ILE A 281 -19.36 -13.75 -39.16
CA ILE A 281 -19.74 -12.88 -38.03
C ILE A 281 -18.55 -12.08 -37.54
N ALA A 282 -17.38 -12.72 -37.39
CA ALA A 282 -16.15 -12.06 -36.95
C ALA A 282 -15.76 -10.94 -37.93
N ARG A 283 -15.89 -11.19 -39.24
CA ARG A 283 -15.62 -10.20 -40.28
C ARG A 283 -16.67 -9.08 -40.29
N THR A 284 -17.94 -9.41 -40.17
CA THR A 284 -19.06 -8.45 -40.14
C THR A 284 -18.97 -7.49 -38.96
N LEU A 285 -18.61 -8.00 -37.76
CA LEU A 285 -18.52 -7.22 -36.53
C LEU A 285 -17.11 -6.65 -36.26
N SER A 286 -16.15 -6.87 -37.17
CA SER A 286 -14.74 -6.46 -37.01
C SER A 286 -14.15 -6.95 -35.68
N ARG A 287 -14.41 -8.21 -35.32
CA ARG A 287 -13.94 -8.86 -34.07
C ARG A 287 -13.17 -10.13 -34.40
N GLU A 288 -12.37 -10.58 -33.40
CA GLU A 288 -11.67 -11.86 -33.53
C GLU A 288 -12.66 -13.06 -33.49
N PRO A 289 -12.41 -14.14 -34.26
CA PRO A 289 -13.25 -15.33 -34.26
C PRO A 289 -13.44 -15.97 -32.88
N SER A 290 -12.41 -15.89 -32.03
CA SER A 290 -12.45 -16.36 -30.62
C SER A 290 -13.46 -15.59 -29.77
N THR A 291 -13.60 -14.28 -29.99
CA THR A 291 -14.59 -13.44 -29.31
C THR A 291 -16.01 -13.81 -29.74
N VAL A 292 -16.22 -14.08 -31.02
CA VAL A 292 -17.53 -14.53 -31.52
C VAL A 292 -17.88 -15.92 -30.93
N GLU A 293 -16.91 -16.82 -30.85
CA GLU A 293 -17.14 -18.15 -30.25
C GLU A 293 -17.46 -18.03 -28.75
N PHE A 294 -16.81 -17.11 -28.02
CA PHE A 294 -17.15 -16.80 -26.64
C PHE A 294 -18.61 -16.33 -26.50
N HIS A 295 -19.08 -15.41 -27.34
CA HIS A 295 -20.47 -14.97 -27.37
C HIS A 295 -21.44 -16.13 -27.71
N ARG A 296 -21.09 -16.95 -28.69
CA ARG A 296 -21.90 -18.15 -29.02
C ARG A 296 -22.04 -19.11 -27.85
N ASN A 297 -21.00 -19.34 -27.09
CA ASN A 297 -21.03 -20.18 -25.90
C ASN A 297 -21.87 -19.55 -24.78
N ASN A 298 -21.78 -18.23 -24.58
CA ASN A 298 -22.60 -17.51 -23.61
C ASN A 298 -24.12 -17.56 -24.02
N ILE A 299 -24.44 -17.35 -25.29
CA ILE A 299 -25.79 -17.50 -25.79
C ILE A 299 -26.29 -18.93 -25.53
N ARG A 300 -25.50 -19.98 -25.80
CA ARG A 300 -25.86 -21.35 -25.47
C ARG A 300 -26.12 -21.57 -23.98
N LYS A 301 -25.29 -20.96 -23.13
CA LYS A 301 -25.48 -21.02 -21.67
C LYS A 301 -26.79 -20.39 -21.25
N LYS A 302 -27.07 -19.17 -21.73
CA LYS A 302 -28.27 -18.41 -21.39
C LYS A 302 -29.55 -19.04 -21.93
N LEU A 303 -29.48 -19.74 -23.05
CA LEU A 303 -30.57 -20.47 -23.66
C LEU A 303 -30.70 -21.93 -23.17
N GLY A 304 -29.94 -22.36 -22.17
CA GLY A 304 -30.01 -23.70 -21.59
C GLY A 304 -29.51 -24.83 -22.50
N LEU A 305 -28.78 -24.52 -23.58
CA LEU A 305 -28.38 -25.50 -24.60
C LEU A 305 -27.05 -26.22 -24.31
N GLN A 306 -26.55 -26.17 -23.10
CA GLN A 306 -25.21 -26.73 -22.78
C GLN A 306 -25.14 -28.27 -22.82
N ARG A 307 -26.28 -28.96 -22.66
CA ARG A 307 -26.34 -30.43 -22.62
C ARG A 307 -27.15 -31.08 -23.74
N SER A 308 -27.76 -30.28 -24.59
CA SER A 308 -28.50 -30.78 -25.74
C SER A 308 -27.65 -30.62 -27.00
N GLY A 309 -27.47 -31.68 -27.78
CA GLY A 309 -26.84 -31.63 -29.10
C GLY A 309 -27.63 -30.79 -30.13
N GLN A 310 -28.52 -29.91 -29.67
CA GLN A 310 -29.36 -29.05 -30.51
C GLN A 310 -28.56 -27.95 -31.17
N ASN A 311 -28.87 -27.70 -32.44
CA ASN A 311 -28.20 -26.66 -33.21
C ASN A 311 -28.72 -25.28 -32.76
N LEU A 312 -27.80 -24.41 -32.33
CA LEU A 312 -28.08 -23.05 -31.88
C LEU A 312 -28.89 -22.25 -32.90
N ARG A 313 -28.61 -22.41 -34.19
CA ARG A 313 -29.32 -21.73 -35.30
C ARG A 313 -30.80 -22.19 -35.39
N SER A 314 -31.06 -23.49 -35.29
CA SER A 314 -32.44 -24.01 -35.37
C SER A 314 -33.27 -23.55 -34.16
N MET A 315 -32.67 -23.53 -32.99
CA MET A 315 -33.30 -23.04 -31.78
C MET A 315 -33.61 -21.54 -31.87
N LEU A 316 -32.65 -20.70 -32.26
CA LEU A 316 -32.87 -19.26 -32.44
C LEU A 316 -33.96 -18.95 -33.52
N ARG A 317 -34.06 -19.76 -34.57
CA ARG A 317 -35.12 -19.64 -35.60
C ARG A 317 -36.49 -20.06 -35.12
N SER A 318 -36.60 -21.04 -34.24
CA SER A 318 -37.90 -21.44 -33.67
C SER A 318 -38.42 -20.43 -32.63
N MET A 319 -37.65 -19.42 -32.34
CA MET A 319 -37.95 -18.33 -31.41
C MET A 319 -38.54 -17.08 -32.10
N GLN A 320 -38.58 -17.01 -33.42
CA GLN A 320 -39.29 -16.01 -34.20
C GLN A 320 -40.74 -16.47 -34.45
#